data_5fb55a4a5fb292de30cb567928c3d259
#
_entry.id   5fb55a4a5fb292de30cb567928c3d259
#
_cell.length_a   1.000
_cell.length_b   1.000
_cell.length_c   1.000
_cell.angle_alpha   90.00
_cell.angle_beta   90.00
_cell.angle_gamma   90.00
#
_symmetry.space_group_name_H-M   'P 1'
#
loop_
_entity.id
_entity.type
_entity.pdbx_description
1 polymer ?
#
loop_
_entity_poly.entity_id
_entity_poly.type
_entity_poly.pdbx_seq_one_letter_code
_entity_poly.pdbx_strand_id
1 'polypeptide(L)'
;MKCDSVQEYPKNKIRDLALIYQGGARRIDWTEEQLLPYVTHQFADSHREWLFDGFLFLDFDDGMGHTFIPRYGMLNARKQEWTWYLDRLFEQGKSLDALDKCIGNMIDSIGNPGFKHKVVLSIPTPIAGQTDWGELGGRKLIFDNYGDRSAAAVWFIDQLVARFNAAGYKNIELSGLYWVDEDICHTKDLVKHIAPAVHAKGLEFIWIPYYKARGYDRWKELGFDFAYY
;
A
#
# COMPACT_ATOMS: atom_id res chain seq x y z
N MET A 1 22.34 2.99 -36.01
CA MET A 1 22.02 3.10 -34.59
C MET A 1 21.71 1.70 -34.07
N LYS A 2 22.57 1.13 -33.28
CA LYS A 2 22.26 -0.14 -32.58
C LYS A 2 21.30 0.21 -31.47
N CYS A 3 20.12 -0.41 -31.49
CA CYS A 3 19.16 -0.37 -30.40
C CYS A 3 19.88 -1.02 -29.20
N ASP A 4 20.17 -0.24 -28.16
CA ASP A 4 20.77 -0.74 -26.94
C ASP A 4 19.86 -1.81 -26.34
N SER A 5 20.50 -2.90 -25.92
CA SER A 5 19.86 -4.06 -25.31
C SER A 5 18.79 -3.65 -24.31
N VAL A 6 17.56 -4.09 -24.54
CA VAL A 6 16.48 -4.03 -23.56
C VAL A 6 17.04 -4.67 -22.29
N GLN A 7 17.28 -3.83 -21.28
CA GLN A 7 17.74 -4.30 -19.97
C GLN A 7 16.62 -5.21 -19.45
N GLU A 8 16.88 -6.52 -19.34
CA GLU A 8 15.91 -7.44 -18.74
C GLU A 8 15.62 -6.97 -17.32
N TYR A 9 14.42 -6.45 -17.12
CA TYR A 9 13.93 -6.11 -15.79
C TYR A 9 13.89 -7.40 -14.94
N PRO A 10 14.39 -7.38 -13.71
CA PRO A 10 14.29 -8.55 -12.83
C PRO A 10 12.82 -8.97 -12.71
N LYS A 11 12.53 -10.24 -12.92
CA LYS A 11 11.16 -10.82 -12.89
C LYS A 11 10.39 -10.55 -11.58
N ASN A 12 11.08 -10.12 -10.52
CA ASN A 12 10.53 -9.87 -9.19
C ASN A 12 10.23 -8.39 -8.91
N LYS A 13 10.44 -7.46 -9.86
CA LYS A 13 10.15 -6.03 -9.67
C LYS A 13 8.88 -5.63 -10.38
N ILE A 14 8.15 -4.69 -9.77
CA ILE A 14 7.00 -4.03 -10.39
C ILE A 14 7.52 -3.16 -11.54
N ARG A 15 6.92 -3.27 -12.72
CA ARG A 15 7.20 -2.43 -13.89
C ARG A 15 6.23 -1.27 -13.96
N ASP A 16 4.95 -1.62 -13.89
CA ASP A 16 3.84 -0.69 -14.05
C ASP A 16 2.93 -0.78 -12.83
N LEU A 17 2.95 0.29 -11.99
CA LEU A 17 2.22 0.35 -10.74
C LEU A 17 0.95 1.20 -10.89
N ALA A 18 -0.22 0.57 -10.74
CA ALA A 18 -1.49 1.28 -10.64
C ALA A 18 -1.74 1.75 -9.21
N LEU A 19 -2.13 3.02 -9.03
CA LEU A 19 -2.55 3.57 -7.74
C LEU A 19 -4.06 3.39 -7.56
N ILE A 20 -4.46 2.67 -6.53
CA ILE A 20 -5.84 2.34 -6.19
C ILE A 20 -6.18 3.01 -4.86
N TYR A 21 -6.92 4.12 -4.93
CA TYR A 21 -7.46 4.75 -3.71
C TYR A 21 -8.57 3.86 -3.18
N GLN A 22 -8.32 3.26 -2.03
CA GLN A 22 -9.18 2.23 -1.42
C GLN A 22 -10.59 2.72 -1.10
N GLY A 23 -10.75 4.01 -0.93
CA GLY A 23 -12.04 4.63 -0.80
C GLY A 23 -12.60 4.64 0.62
N GLY A 24 -12.71 5.83 1.17
CA GLY A 24 -13.56 6.12 2.31
C GLY A 24 -15.03 6.11 1.91
N ALA A 25 -15.90 6.61 2.79
CA ALA A 25 -17.35 6.63 2.59
C ALA A 25 -17.84 7.36 1.31
N ARG A 26 -16.95 8.10 0.64
CA ARG A 26 -17.25 8.87 -0.58
C ARG A 26 -16.63 8.32 -1.85
N ARG A 27 -15.95 7.17 -1.79
CA ARG A 27 -15.31 6.54 -2.95
C ARG A 27 -16.02 5.25 -3.32
N ILE A 28 -15.80 4.79 -4.56
CA ILE A 28 -16.38 3.54 -5.03
C ILE A 28 -15.77 2.34 -4.30
N ASP A 29 -16.55 1.29 -4.17
CA ASP A 29 -16.01 -0.02 -3.82
C ASP A 29 -15.30 -0.61 -5.04
N TRP A 30 -14.09 -1.10 -4.86
CA TRP A 30 -13.33 -1.75 -5.91
C TRP A 30 -13.78 -3.19 -6.07
N THR A 31 -14.65 -3.43 -7.04
CA THR A 31 -15.11 -4.75 -7.47
C THR A 31 -14.27 -5.27 -8.64
N GLU A 32 -14.48 -6.51 -9.07
CA GLU A 32 -13.83 -7.08 -10.25
C GLU A 32 -14.06 -6.22 -11.50
N GLU A 33 -15.26 -5.68 -11.68
CA GLU A 33 -15.62 -4.82 -12.82
C GLU A 33 -14.81 -3.54 -12.87
N GLN A 34 -14.63 -2.85 -11.71
CA GLN A 34 -13.83 -1.64 -11.63
C GLN A 34 -12.33 -1.90 -11.78
N LEU A 35 -11.85 -3.08 -11.34
CA LEU A 35 -10.44 -3.45 -11.43
C LEU A 35 -10.05 -3.96 -12.82
N LEU A 36 -10.98 -4.53 -13.57
CA LEU A 36 -10.71 -5.13 -14.88
C LEU A 36 -9.95 -4.21 -15.87
N PRO A 37 -10.26 -2.90 -16.00
CA PRO A 37 -9.52 -1.99 -16.88
C PRO A 37 -8.07 -1.73 -16.47
N TYR A 38 -7.70 -2.02 -15.22
CA TYR A 38 -6.34 -1.94 -14.72
C TYR A 38 -5.59 -3.28 -14.85
N VAL A 39 -6.32 -4.38 -14.74
CA VAL A 39 -5.74 -5.73 -14.89
C VAL A 39 -5.45 -6.03 -16.36
N THR A 40 -6.34 -5.61 -17.28
CA THR A 40 -6.20 -5.91 -18.71
C THR A 40 -6.53 -4.71 -19.57
N HIS A 41 -5.86 -4.63 -20.74
CA HIS A 41 -6.24 -3.75 -21.83
C HIS A 41 -6.99 -4.54 -22.91
N GLN A 42 -8.12 -4.01 -23.37
CA GLN A 42 -8.87 -4.58 -24.51
C GLN A 42 -8.62 -3.74 -25.75
N PHE A 43 -8.13 -4.38 -26.80
CA PHE A 43 -7.91 -3.75 -28.10
C PHE A 43 -9.19 -3.72 -28.95
N ALA A 44 -9.16 -2.95 -30.05
CA ALA A 44 -10.31 -2.77 -30.95
C ALA A 44 -10.78 -4.07 -31.62
N ASP A 45 -9.89 -5.04 -31.82
CA ASP A 45 -10.17 -6.38 -32.36
C ASP A 45 -10.66 -7.37 -31.28
N SER A 46 -10.99 -6.88 -30.10
CA SER A 46 -11.47 -7.64 -28.94
C SER A 46 -10.42 -8.52 -28.24
N HIS A 47 -9.18 -8.54 -28.72
CA HIS A 47 -8.12 -9.24 -27.99
C HIS A 47 -7.75 -8.47 -26.72
N ARG A 48 -7.23 -9.17 -25.68
CA ARG A 48 -6.84 -8.60 -24.39
C ARG A 48 -5.40 -8.95 -24.05
N GLU A 49 -4.73 -8.03 -23.38
CA GLU A 49 -3.40 -8.24 -22.81
C GLU A 49 -3.37 -7.79 -21.35
N TRP A 50 -2.43 -8.34 -20.57
CA TRP A 50 -2.15 -7.87 -19.21
C TRP A 50 -1.63 -6.43 -19.27
N LEU A 51 -2.12 -5.56 -18.35
CA LEU A 51 -1.78 -4.13 -18.35
C LEU A 51 -0.82 -3.78 -17.22
N PHE A 52 -1.29 -3.71 -15.98
CA PHE A 52 -0.44 -3.44 -14.82
C PHE A 52 -0.02 -4.73 -14.15
N ASP A 53 1.25 -4.80 -13.69
CA ASP A 53 1.77 -5.93 -12.93
C ASP A 53 1.86 -5.65 -11.42
N GLY A 54 1.62 -4.39 -11.00
CA GLY A 54 1.60 -3.93 -9.63
C GLY A 54 0.39 -3.05 -9.28
N PHE A 55 -0.09 -3.17 -8.04
CA PHE A 55 -1.24 -2.43 -7.53
C PHE A 55 -0.93 -1.88 -6.15
N LEU A 56 -0.92 -0.55 -6.01
CA LEU A 56 -0.78 0.12 -4.72
C LEU A 56 -2.16 0.51 -4.21
N PHE A 57 -2.61 -0.14 -3.13
CA PHE A 57 -3.81 0.27 -2.40
C PHE A 57 -3.44 1.25 -1.29
N LEU A 58 -4.05 2.44 -1.33
CA LEU A 58 -3.79 3.51 -0.38
C LEU A 58 -5.06 4.28 -0.03
N ASP A 59 -5.00 5.00 1.10
CA ASP A 59 -5.96 6.04 1.46
C ASP A 59 -5.31 7.11 2.33
N PHE A 60 -5.84 8.33 2.25
CA PHE A 60 -5.43 9.47 3.07
C PHE A 60 -6.40 9.74 4.21
N ASP A 61 -7.65 9.32 4.09
CA ASP A 61 -8.71 9.50 5.08
C ASP A 61 -9.77 8.39 5.00
N ASP A 62 -10.64 8.33 6.00
CA ASP A 62 -11.75 7.39 6.07
C ASP A 62 -13.03 7.86 5.36
N GLY A 63 -13.02 9.04 4.75
CA GLY A 63 -14.20 9.69 4.15
C GLY A 63 -15.18 10.25 5.16
N MET A 64 -14.91 10.13 6.47
CA MET A 64 -15.76 10.63 7.57
C MET A 64 -15.06 11.71 8.41
N GLY A 65 -13.85 12.14 8.00
CA GLY A 65 -13.11 13.23 8.61
C GLY A 65 -11.86 12.81 9.39
N HIS A 66 -11.57 11.52 9.51
CA HIS A 66 -10.34 11.04 10.13
C HIS A 66 -9.25 10.82 9.09
N THR A 67 -8.08 11.39 9.33
CA THR A 67 -6.95 11.32 8.40
C THR A 67 -5.92 10.29 8.81
N PHE A 68 -5.35 9.60 7.81
CA PHE A 68 -4.22 8.67 7.96
C PHE A 68 -2.86 9.35 7.74
N ILE A 69 -2.87 10.63 7.34
CA ILE A 69 -1.65 11.43 7.12
C ILE A 69 -1.76 12.78 7.82
N PRO A 70 -0.62 13.40 8.22
CA PRO A 70 -0.66 14.71 8.87
C PRO A 70 -1.27 15.80 7.97
N ARG A 71 -2.10 16.66 8.52
CA ARG A 71 -2.62 17.89 7.88
C ARG A 71 -3.60 17.68 6.73
N TYR A 72 -4.10 16.48 6.53
CA TYR A 72 -5.04 16.17 5.44
C TYR A 72 -6.51 16.22 5.89
N GLY A 73 -6.80 15.96 7.15
CA GLY A 73 -8.16 15.96 7.71
C GLY A 73 -8.28 16.75 9.02
N MET A 74 -9.50 16.79 9.54
CA MET A 74 -9.81 17.52 10.78
C MET A 74 -9.45 16.72 12.04
N LEU A 75 -9.56 15.40 11.99
CA LEU A 75 -9.33 14.49 13.11
C LEU A 75 -8.26 13.47 12.72
N ASN A 76 -7.37 13.17 13.65
CA ASN A 76 -6.41 12.10 13.45
C ASN A 76 -7.10 10.73 13.58
N ALA A 77 -6.82 9.83 12.66
CA ALA A 77 -7.33 8.46 12.73
C ALA A 77 -6.77 7.74 13.97
N ARG A 78 -7.65 7.06 14.70
CA ARG A 78 -7.32 6.26 15.87
C ARG A 78 -7.14 4.80 15.48
N LYS A 79 -6.84 3.95 16.41
CA LYS A 79 -6.74 2.50 16.21
C LYS A 79 -8.02 1.90 15.59
N GLN A 80 -9.18 2.45 15.95
CA GLN A 80 -10.47 2.04 15.39
C GLN A 80 -10.53 2.29 13.88
N GLU A 81 -10.15 3.47 13.41
CA GLU A 81 -10.14 3.83 12.00
C GLU A 81 -9.03 3.06 11.25
N TRP A 82 -7.89 2.79 11.88
CA TRP A 82 -6.85 1.92 11.32
C TRP A 82 -7.34 0.47 11.17
N THR A 83 -8.11 -0.03 12.13
CA THR A 83 -8.73 -1.36 12.03
C THR A 83 -9.77 -1.40 10.92
N TRP A 84 -10.61 -0.37 10.83
CA TRP A 84 -11.58 -0.21 9.74
C TRP A 84 -10.88 -0.22 8.36
N TYR A 85 -9.75 0.47 8.22
CA TYR A 85 -8.98 0.46 6.98
C TYR A 85 -8.48 -0.94 6.61
N LEU A 86 -7.98 -1.70 7.59
CA LEU A 86 -7.64 -3.11 7.40
C LEU A 86 -8.87 -3.93 6.97
N ASP A 87 -10.00 -3.76 7.64
CA ASP A 87 -11.22 -4.51 7.33
C ASP A 87 -11.67 -4.25 5.87
N ARG A 88 -11.55 -3.01 5.40
CA ARG A 88 -11.85 -2.63 4.01
C ARG A 88 -10.92 -3.28 2.99
N LEU A 89 -9.61 -3.35 3.26
CA LEU A 89 -8.65 -3.99 2.37
C LEU A 89 -8.95 -5.47 2.14
N PHE A 90 -9.47 -6.16 3.16
CA PHE A 90 -9.72 -7.60 3.13
C PHE A 90 -11.21 -7.96 3.04
N GLU A 91 -12.08 -7.01 2.67
CA GLU A 91 -13.51 -7.24 2.50
C GLU A 91 -13.77 -8.18 1.33
N GLN A 92 -14.57 -9.22 1.57
CA GLN A 92 -14.90 -10.22 0.55
C GLN A 92 -15.64 -9.59 -0.64
N GLY A 93 -15.22 -9.91 -1.86
CA GLY A 93 -15.79 -9.39 -3.10
C GLY A 93 -15.34 -7.98 -3.46
N LYS A 94 -14.43 -7.40 -2.68
CA LYS A 94 -13.90 -6.04 -2.91
C LYS A 94 -12.38 -6.03 -2.82
N SER A 95 -11.78 -4.95 -3.29
CA SER A 95 -10.35 -4.64 -3.10
C SER A 95 -9.42 -5.80 -3.44
N LEU A 96 -8.67 -6.33 -2.49
CA LEU A 96 -7.73 -7.42 -2.69
C LEU A 96 -8.39 -8.72 -3.14
N ASP A 97 -9.54 -9.06 -2.55
CA ASP A 97 -10.30 -10.26 -2.93
C ASP A 97 -10.86 -10.15 -4.36
N ALA A 98 -11.37 -8.97 -4.73
CA ALA A 98 -11.82 -8.70 -6.08
C ALA A 98 -10.66 -8.70 -7.09
N LEU A 99 -9.48 -8.16 -6.71
CA LEU A 99 -8.30 -8.18 -7.57
C LEU A 99 -7.83 -9.61 -7.84
N ASP A 100 -7.70 -10.43 -6.79
CA ASP A 100 -7.28 -11.83 -6.94
C ASP A 100 -8.21 -12.62 -7.86
N LYS A 101 -9.53 -12.45 -7.69
CA LYS A 101 -10.56 -13.07 -8.52
C LYS A 101 -10.53 -12.56 -9.96
N CYS A 102 -10.43 -11.23 -10.16
CA CYS A 102 -10.38 -10.61 -11.48
C CYS A 102 -9.21 -11.17 -12.30
N ILE A 103 -8.02 -11.24 -11.69
CA ILE A 103 -6.83 -11.82 -12.33
C ILE A 103 -7.08 -13.31 -12.64
N GLY A 104 -7.61 -14.08 -11.68
CA GLY A 104 -7.90 -15.50 -11.88
C GLY A 104 -8.84 -15.73 -13.07
N ASN A 105 -9.92 -14.96 -13.17
CA ASN A 105 -10.87 -15.03 -14.28
C ASN A 105 -10.23 -14.67 -15.63
N MET A 106 -9.24 -13.77 -15.65
CA MET A 106 -8.54 -13.38 -16.86
C MET A 106 -7.52 -14.43 -17.32
N ILE A 107 -6.92 -15.20 -16.42
CA ILE A 107 -6.01 -16.30 -16.76
C ILE A 107 -6.68 -17.28 -17.71
N ASP A 108 -7.95 -17.59 -17.51
CA ASP A 108 -8.70 -18.53 -18.35
C ASP A 108 -8.94 -17.98 -19.75
N SER A 109 -8.97 -16.66 -19.93
CA SER A 109 -9.29 -16.00 -21.21
C SER A 109 -8.05 -15.56 -22.00
N ILE A 110 -7.00 -15.10 -21.34
CA ILE A 110 -5.81 -14.53 -22.00
C ILE A 110 -4.51 -15.28 -21.69
N GLY A 111 -4.58 -16.32 -20.84
CA GLY A 111 -3.44 -17.15 -20.47
C GLY A 111 -2.71 -16.65 -19.23
N ASN A 112 -1.93 -17.54 -18.62
CA ASN A 112 -1.18 -17.25 -17.41
C ASN A 112 -0.02 -16.27 -17.71
N PRO A 113 0.12 -15.16 -16.95
CA PRO A 113 1.20 -14.20 -17.16
C PRO A 113 2.59 -14.75 -16.79
N GLY A 114 2.66 -15.89 -16.09
CA GLY A 114 3.91 -16.48 -15.62
C GLY A 114 4.48 -15.87 -14.35
N PHE A 115 3.70 -14.98 -13.70
CA PHE A 115 4.02 -14.34 -12.41
C PHE A 115 2.74 -14.08 -11.61
N LYS A 116 2.86 -13.83 -10.31
CA LYS A 116 1.79 -13.24 -9.51
C LYS A 116 1.84 -11.72 -9.61
N HIS A 117 0.68 -11.09 -9.76
CA HIS A 117 0.60 -9.63 -9.70
C HIS A 117 0.98 -9.14 -8.29
N LYS A 118 1.73 -8.06 -8.24
CA LYS A 118 2.28 -7.55 -6.99
C LYS A 118 1.35 -6.56 -6.35
N VAL A 119 1.25 -6.63 -5.02
CA VAL A 119 0.47 -5.68 -4.24
C VAL A 119 1.39 -4.94 -3.28
N VAL A 120 1.19 -3.64 -3.23
CA VAL A 120 1.78 -2.72 -2.25
C VAL A 120 0.65 -2.13 -1.43
N LEU A 121 0.78 -2.13 -0.10
CA LEU A 121 -0.27 -1.64 0.80
C LEU A 121 0.24 -0.48 1.64
N SER A 122 -0.58 0.56 1.81
CA SER A 122 -0.18 1.74 2.57
C SER A 122 -0.24 1.52 4.07
N ILE A 123 0.66 2.18 4.77
CA ILE A 123 0.74 2.23 6.23
C ILE A 123 0.26 3.61 6.69
N PRO A 124 -0.80 3.71 7.52
CA PRO A 124 -1.20 4.96 8.14
C PRO A 124 -0.07 5.57 8.97
N THR A 125 0.06 6.89 8.94
CA THR A 125 1.08 7.61 9.69
C THR A 125 0.64 7.79 11.14
N PRO A 126 1.43 7.36 12.14
CA PRO A 126 1.19 7.71 13.54
C PRO A 126 1.50 9.20 13.74
N ILE A 127 0.45 10.04 13.80
CA ILE A 127 0.58 11.49 13.78
C ILE A 127 1.12 12.01 15.12
N ALA A 128 2.23 12.76 15.09
CA ALA A 128 2.87 13.28 16.28
C ALA A 128 1.91 14.14 17.14
N GLY A 129 1.99 14.00 18.45
CA GLY A 129 1.16 14.73 19.41
C GLY A 129 -0.24 14.13 19.63
N GLN A 130 -0.61 13.05 18.93
CA GLN A 130 -1.90 12.38 19.17
C GLN A 130 -1.89 11.60 20.48
N THR A 131 -2.89 11.83 21.34
CA THR A 131 -2.99 11.21 22.68
C THR A 131 -4.18 10.26 22.84
N ASP A 132 -4.99 10.10 21.80
CA ASP A 132 -6.24 9.33 21.79
C ASP A 132 -6.25 8.19 20.75
N TRP A 133 -5.08 7.78 20.23
CA TRP A 133 -5.00 6.74 19.21
C TRP A 133 -5.57 5.40 19.69
N GLY A 134 -5.33 5.03 20.95
CA GLY A 134 -5.84 3.79 21.54
C GLY A 134 -4.79 3.05 22.35
N GLU A 135 -4.99 1.74 22.53
CA GLU A 135 -4.18 0.90 23.40
C GLU A 135 -3.61 -0.32 22.69
N LEU A 136 -2.40 -0.76 23.09
CA LEU A 136 -1.80 -2.04 22.73
C LEU A 136 -1.38 -2.77 23.98
N GLY A 137 -1.84 -4.02 24.14
CA GLY A 137 -1.49 -4.83 25.31
C GLY A 137 -1.93 -4.21 26.64
N GLY A 138 -3.05 -3.49 26.67
CA GLY A 138 -3.56 -2.79 27.86
C GLY A 138 -2.81 -1.48 28.19
N ARG A 139 -1.85 -1.05 27.38
CA ARG A 139 -1.13 0.21 27.52
C ARG A 139 -1.60 1.23 26.49
N LYS A 140 -2.06 2.39 26.97
CA LYS A 140 -2.39 3.54 26.11
C LYS A 140 -1.14 4.05 25.40
N LEU A 141 -1.22 4.28 24.10
CA LEU A 141 -0.13 4.89 23.34
C LEU A 141 -0.31 6.41 23.24
N ILE A 142 0.80 7.12 23.46
CA ILE A 142 0.88 8.58 23.39
C ILE A 142 1.95 8.94 22.35
N PHE A 143 1.54 9.57 21.26
CA PHE A 143 2.38 9.81 20.09
C PHE A 143 3.33 11.03 20.25
N ASP A 144 3.63 11.41 21.49
CA ASP A 144 4.70 12.38 21.81
C ASP A 144 6.09 11.79 21.70
N ASN A 145 6.20 10.46 21.70
CA ASN A 145 7.47 9.75 21.59
C ASN A 145 7.50 8.76 20.41
N TYR A 146 8.70 8.50 19.91
CA TYR A 146 8.90 7.59 18.79
C TYR A 146 8.55 6.12 19.10
N GLY A 147 8.73 5.69 20.35
CA GLY A 147 8.47 4.31 20.76
C GLY A 147 7.00 3.92 20.56
N ASP A 148 6.08 4.78 21.02
CA ASP A 148 4.65 4.53 20.88
C ASP A 148 4.19 4.65 19.43
N ARG A 149 4.73 5.60 18.69
CA ARG A 149 4.46 5.74 17.25
C ARG A 149 4.93 4.52 16.45
N SER A 150 6.15 4.06 16.73
CA SER A 150 6.70 2.84 16.13
C SER A 150 5.87 1.61 16.49
N ALA A 151 5.47 1.48 17.75
CA ALA A 151 4.64 0.36 18.20
C ALA A 151 3.29 0.30 17.47
N ALA A 152 2.64 1.44 17.24
CA ALA A 152 1.39 1.51 16.47
C ALA A 152 1.60 1.10 15.00
N ALA A 153 2.65 1.61 14.34
CA ALA A 153 2.95 1.26 12.95
C ALA A 153 3.31 -0.23 12.81
N VAL A 154 4.15 -0.75 13.70
CA VAL A 154 4.53 -2.18 13.68
C VAL A 154 3.30 -3.07 13.92
N TRP A 155 2.43 -2.70 14.87
CA TRP A 155 1.17 -3.41 15.07
C TRP A 155 0.34 -3.46 13.78
N PHE A 156 0.21 -2.35 13.06
CA PHE A 156 -0.54 -2.31 11.81
C PHE A 156 0.10 -3.20 10.75
N ILE A 157 1.43 -3.14 10.58
CA ILE A 157 2.19 -3.99 9.66
C ILE A 157 1.95 -5.47 9.97
N ASP A 158 2.04 -5.87 11.26
CA ASP A 158 1.83 -7.25 11.68
C ASP A 158 0.41 -7.72 11.38
N GLN A 159 -0.62 -6.89 11.65
CA GLN A 159 -2.02 -7.21 11.33
C GLN A 159 -2.23 -7.35 9.83
N LEU A 160 -1.67 -6.44 9.04
CA LEU A 160 -1.79 -6.44 7.59
C LEU A 160 -1.17 -7.71 6.98
N VAL A 161 0.07 -8.03 7.34
CA VAL A 161 0.78 -9.22 6.84
C VAL A 161 0.07 -10.51 7.27
N ALA A 162 -0.38 -10.58 8.53
CA ALA A 162 -1.12 -11.75 9.03
C ALA A 162 -2.42 -11.97 8.26
N ARG A 163 -3.19 -10.90 8.00
CA ARG A 163 -4.44 -10.98 7.23
C ARG A 163 -4.19 -11.35 5.77
N PHE A 164 -3.17 -10.78 5.14
CA PHE A 164 -2.82 -11.12 3.76
C PHE A 164 -2.47 -12.60 3.61
N ASN A 165 -1.64 -13.13 4.52
CA ASN A 165 -1.29 -14.55 4.53
C ASN A 165 -2.50 -15.45 4.81
N ALA A 166 -3.39 -15.06 5.72
CA ALA A 166 -4.60 -15.81 6.04
C ALA A 166 -5.63 -15.83 4.90
N ALA A 167 -5.67 -14.79 4.05
CA ALA A 167 -6.58 -14.72 2.92
C ALA A 167 -6.28 -15.76 1.83
N GLY A 168 -5.03 -16.22 1.72
CA GLY A 168 -4.64 -17.31 0.83
C GLY A 168 -4.81 -17.01 -0.66
N TYR A 169 -4.59 -15.76 -1.07
CA TYR A 169 -4.68 -15.31 -2.46
C TYR A 169 -3.79 -16.13 -3.40
N LYS A 170 -4.29 -16.43 -4.59
CA LYS A 170 -3.61 -17.30 -5.56
C LYS A 170 -2.85 -16.55 -6.63
N ASN A 171 -3.38 -15.40 -7.05
CA ASN A 171 -2.96 -14.67 -8.22
C ASN A 171 -2.20 -13.38 -7.89
N ILE A 172 -2.24 -12.96 -6.61
CA ILE A 172 -1.54 -11.78 -6.10
C ILE A 172 -0.54 -12.18 -5.01
N GLU A 173 0.48 -11.34 -4.82
CA GLU A 173 1.46 -11.46 -3.73
C GLU A 173 1.76 -10.10 -3.11
N LEU A 174 1.92 -10.05 -1.80
CA LEU A 174 2.35 -8.83 -1.09
C LEU A 174 3.85 -8.64 -1.32
N SER A 175 4.22 -7.57 -2.02
CA SER A 175 5.63 -7.29 -2.36
C SER A 175 6.21 -6.12 -1.56
N GLY A 176 5.38 -5.21 -1.09
CA GLY A 176 5.87 -4.04 -0.39
C GLY A 176 4.83 -3.32 0.43
N LEU A 177 5.32 -2.39 1.25
CA LEU A 177 4.51 -1.47 2.04
C LEU A 177 4.85 -0.03 1.66
N TYR A 178 3.83 0.79 1.53
CA TYR A 178 3.94 2.20 1.16
C TYR A 178 3.78 3.09 2.40
N TRP A 179 4.75 3.97 2.61
CA TRP A 179 4.65 5.01 3.61
C TRP A 179 3.80 6.16 3.07
N VAL A 180 2.60 6.32 3.62
CA VAL A 180 1.58 7.20 3.04
C VAL A 180 1.84 8.70 3.24
N ASP A 181 2.70 9.09 4.21
CA ASP A 181 3.08 10.49 4.41
C ASP A 181 4.09 10.94 3.35
N GLU A 182 3.62 11.73 2.40
CA GLU A 182 4.41 12.21 1.25
C GLU A 182 5.44 13.28 1.62
N ASP A 183 5.42 13.82 2.86
CA ASP A 183 6.44 14.71 3.42
C ASP A 183 6.90 14.20 4.79
N ILE A 184 8.11 13.70 4.87
CA ILE A 184 8.69 13.13 6.08
C ILE A 184 9.20 14.15 7.09
N CYS A 185 8.87 15.42 6.97
CA CYS A 185 9.42 16.46 7.85
C CYS A 185 9.17 16.20 9.35
N HIS A 186 8.10 15.49 9.70
CA HIS A 186 7.74 15.12 11.07
C HIS A 186 7.88 13.62 11.35
N THR A 187 8.28 12.82 10.35
CA THR A 187 8.34 11.36 10.43
C THR A 187 9.70 10.77 10.05
N LYS A 188 10.69 11.62 9.70
CA LYS A 188 12.02 11.21 9.22
C LYS A 188 12.70 10.16 10.11
N ASP A 189 12.76 10.38 11.43
CA ASP A 189 13.39 9.42 12.31
C ASP A 189 12.50 8.20 12.56
N LEU A 190 11.18 8.40 12.56
CA LEU A 190 10.21 7.31 12.70
C LEU A 190 10.33 6.32 11.54
N VAL A 191 10.44 6.80 10.29
CA VAL A 191 10.59 5.95 9.10
C VAL A 191 11.80 5.03 9.24
N LYS A 192 12.94 5.54 9.73
CA LYS A 192 14.15 4.73 9.98
C LYS A 192 13.94 3.61 11.02
N HIS A 193 13.04 3.83 11.97
CA HIS A 193 12.69 2.80 12.97
C HIS A 193 11.69 1.78 12.42
N ILE A 194 10.86 2.15 11.43
CA ILE A 194 9.87 1.27 10.82
C ILE A 194 10.48 0.41 9.70
N ALA A 195 11.42 0.94 8.92
CA ALA A 195 12.05 0.22 7.82
C ALA A 195 12.56 -1.18 8.18
N PRO A 196 13.26 -1.40 9.31
CA PRO A 196 13.67 -2.75 9.71
C PRO A 196 12.50 -3.71 9.95
N ALA A 197 11.36 -3.23 10.44
CA ALA A 197 10.18 -4.06 10.66
C ALA A 197 9.53 -4.49 9.33
N VAL A 198 9.54 -3.64 8.32
CA VAL A 198 9.10 -3.97 6.96
C VAL A 198 10.05 -5.00 6.34
N HIS A 199 11.35 -4.75 6.37
CA HIS A 199 12.37 -5.64 5.81
C HIS A 199 12.42 -7.01 6.49
N ALA A 200 12.14 -7.09 7.81
CA ALA A 200 12.05 -8.36 8.53
C ALA A 200 10.89 -9.26 8.04
N LYS A 201 9.90 -8.69 7.33
CA LYS A 201 8.83 -9.45 6.67
C LYS A 201 9.21 -9.87 5.23
N GLY A 202 10.39 -9.51 4.74
CA GLY A 202 10.82 -9.73 3.36
C GLY A 202 10.12 -8.81 2.36
N LEU A 203 9.60 -7.67 2.81
CA LEU A 203 8.84 -6.71 2.01
C LEU A 203 9.69 -5.49 1.67
N GLU A 204 9.42 -4.89 0.52
CA GLU A 204 10.00 -3.63 0.09
C GLU A 204 9.31 -2.46 0.79
N PHE A 205 10.07 -1.43 1.15
CA PHE A 205 9.53 -0.21 1.74
C PHE A 205 9.55 0.91 0.69
N ILE A 206 8.36 1.41 0.35
CA ILE A 206 8.13 2.27 -0.82
C ILE A 206 7.65 3.64 -0.37
N TRP A 207 8.11 4.67 -1.07
CA TRP A 207 7.69 6.04 -0.83
C TRP A 207 7.39 6.78 -2.14
N ILE A 208 6.35 7.62 -2.13
CA ILE A 208 5.98 8.52 -3.22
C ILE A 208 5.99 9.94 -2.63
N PRO A 209 7.15 10.62 -2.62
CA PRO A 209 7.22 11.99 -2.11
C PRO A 209 6.49 12.95 -3.04
N TYR A 210 5.80 13.95 -2.48
CA TYR A 210 5.34 15.04 -3.32
C TYR A 210 6.52 15.88 -3.85
N TYR A 211 6.27 16.66 -4.87
CA TYR A 211 7.30 17.50 -5.51
C TYR A 211 8.03 18.39 -4.49
N LYS A 212 9.35 18.23 -4.38
CA LYS A 212 10.22 18.91 -3.40
C LYS A 212 9.95 18.57 -1.91
N ALA A 213 9.31 17.46 -1.62
CA ALA A 213 9.19 16.97 -0.24
C ALA A 213 10.56 16.87 0.44
N ARG A 214 10.61 17.11 1.74
CA ARG A 214 11.88 17.04 2.48
C ARG A 214 12.43 15.63 2.47
N GLY A 215 13.70 15.47 2.07
CA GLY A 215 14.41 14.19 2.06
C GLY A 215 14.14 13.33 0.83
N TYR A 216 13.44 13.87 -0.18
CA TYR A 216 13.17 13.17 -1.44
C TYR A 216 14.44 12.65 -2.12
N ASP A 217 15.56 13.38 -2.00
CA ASP A 217 16.88 13.06 -2.55
C ASP A 217 17.67 12.05 -1.71
N ARG A 218 17.21 11.73 -0.49
CA ARG A 218 17.88 10.85 0.47
C ARG A 218 17.01 9.68 0.95
N TRP A 219 16.08 9.27 0.14
CA TRP A 219 15.14 8.20 0.48
C TRP A 219 15.82 6.88 0.89
N LYS A 220 16.95 6.53 0.27
CA LYS A 220 17.74 5.33 0.66
C LYS A 220 18.28 5.42 2.09
N GLU A 221 18.75 6.59 2.50
CA GLU A 221 19.24 6.84 3.87
C GLU A 221 18.13 6.76 4.92
N LEU A 222 16.88 6.89 4.48
CA LEU A 222 15.68 6.78 5.30
C LEU A 222 15.21 5.32 5.43
N GLY A 223 15.77 4.41 4.63
CA GLY A 223 15.45 3.00 4.65
C GLY A 223 14.38 2.59 3.63
N PHE A 224 14.06 3.45 2.66
CA PHE A 224 13.21 3.06 1.54
C PHE A 224 14.00 2.30 0.47
N ASP A 225 13.37 1.31 -0.14
CA ASP A 225 13.93 0.54 -1.26
C ASP A 225 13.62 1.20 -2.60
N PHE A 226 12.48 1.90 -2.69
CA PHE A 226 12.03 2.64 -3.85
C PHE A 226 11.43 3.99 -3.47
N ALA A 227 11.67 4.98 -4.34
CA ALA A 227 10.95 6.25 -4.35
C ALA A 227 10.49 6.55 -5.78
N TYR A 228 9.20 6.81 -5.94
CA TYR A 228 8.59 7.22 -7.22
C TYR A 228 8.39 8.74 -7.21
N TYR A 229 8.78 9.41 -8.33
CA TYR A 229 8.70 10.87 -8.50
C TYR A 229 7.74 11.24 -9.61
#